data_b2ac0d0c5a3c6bef086bb61f085b7798
#
_entry.id   b2ac0d0c5a3c6bef086bb61f085b7798
#
_cell.length_a   1.000
_cell.length_b   1.000
_cell.length_c   1.000
_cell.angle_alpha   90.00
_cell.angle_beta   90.00
_cell.angle_gamma   90.00
#
_symmetry.space_group_name_H-M   'P 1'
#
loop_
_entity.id
_entity.type
_entity.pdbx_description
1 polymer ?
#
loop_
_entity_poly.entity_id
_entity_poly.type
_entity_poly.pdbx_seq_one_letter_code
_entity_poly.pdbx_strand_id
1 'polypeptide(L)'
;GSEGNNLVFESIREHFAKEKGHIIVSAVEHPSVRKSAEFLEQEGFDVTYLAPNREGSIDVSAVEKALREDTRLVSIMTVNNETGARFPIEEIAALLKETPTYFHTDAVQAFAQEEINVDGIDYLTASGHKIYAPKGIGFLYKSKDAPIHALIKGGGQELGFRAGTENVPYILGLEKAIQIVVNNRDDLVQTYEELREYLVARLTQKDIAFEINGLPNPKNPHICNLWLKGRKATQTLIFNDLKDVSVSAGSACSAGSVQISPVLSAMYPDESSRLEESIRLSFGMGSTREDIDAFVDALW
;
A
#
# COMPACT_ATOMS: atom_id res chain seq x y z
N GLY A 1 10.39 2.70 1.36
CA GLY A 1 9.41 1.65 1.63
C GLY A 1 10.05 0.28 1.69
N SER A 2 10.49 -0.29 0.58
CA SER A 2 10.95 -1.69 0.53
C SER A 2 12.08 -2.02 1.52
N GLU A 3 13.07 -1.13 1.71
CA GLU A 3 14.12 -1.34 2.71
C GLU A 3 13.54 -1.39 4.13
N GLY A 4 12.59 -0.50 4.47
CA GLY A 4 11.93 -0.49 5.78
C GLY A 4 11.15 -1.79 6.04
N ASN A 5 10.32 -2.21 5.07
CA ASN A 5 9.58 -3.47 5.17
C ASN A 5 10.52 -4.66 5.37
N ASN A 6 11.57 -4.79 4.54
CA ASN A 6 12.55 -5.87 4.68
C ASN A 6 13.27 -5.81 6.04
N LEU A 7 13.60 -4.62 6.54
CA LEU A 7 14.28 -4.44 7.83
C LEU A 7 13.41 -4.95 9.00
N VAL A 8 12.09 -4.74 8.96
CA VAL A 8 11.17 -5.28 9.96
C VAL A 8 11.20 -6.81 9.95
N PHE A 9 10.99 -7.43 8.80
CA PHE A 9 10.96 -8.90 8.69
C PHE A 9 12.31 -9.52 9.06
N GLU A 10 13.42 -8.91 8.65
CA GLU A 10 14.76 -9.35 9.05
C GLU A 10 14.96 -9.23 10.57
N SER A 11 14.46 -8.16 11.19
CA SER A 11 14.57 -7.97 12.63
C SER A 11 13.78 -9.03 13.39
N ILE A 12 12.59 -9.39 12.94
CA ILE A 12 11.79 -10.49 13.51
C ILE A 12 12.51 -11.83 13.32
N ARG A 13 13.07 -12.09 12.13
CA ARG A 13 13.83 -13.31 11.84
C ARG A 13 15.01 -13.49 12.77
N GLU A 14 15.81 -12.45 12.96
CA GLU A 14 16.99 -12.50 13.83
C GLU A 14 16.60 -12.60 15.31
N HIS A 15 15.58 -11.83 15.73
CA HIS A 15 15.15 -11.82 17.14
C HIS A 15 14.61 -13.18 17.58
N PHE A 16 13.84 -13.84 16.72
CA PHE A 16 13.26 -15.16 16.98
C PHE A 16 13.95 -16.32 16.26
N ALA A 17 15.23 -16.16 15.92
CA ALA A 17 15.99 -17.12 15.10
C ALA A 17 15.95 -18.57 15.63
N LYS A 18 15.91 -18.76 16.96
CA LYS A 18 15.90 -20.08 17.61
C LYS A 18 14.48 -20.66 17.80
N GLU A 19 13.52 -19.79 18.11
CA GLU A 19 12.18 -20.17 18.51
C GLU A 19 11.21 -20.21 17.35
N LYS A 20 11.52 -19.39 16.31
CA LYS A 20 10.63 -19.15 15.18
C LYS A 20 9.25 -18.64 15.69
N GLY A 21 8.18 -19.14 15.15
CA GLY A 21 6.82 -18.80 15.55
C GLY A 21 5.99 -18.41 14.35
N HIS A 22 4.88 -17.75 14.62
CA HIS A 22 3.85 -17.46 13.64
C HIS A 22 3.87 -15.98 13.22
N ILE A 23 3.56 -15.72 11.95
CA ILE A 23 3.44 -14.39 11.34
C ILE A 23 2.11 -14.28 10.64
N ILE A 24 1.43 -13.15 10.80
CA ILE A 24 0.18 -12.84 10.09
C ILE A 24 0.43 -11.68 9.13
N VAL A 25 0.09 -11.83 7.87
CA VAL A 25 0.13 -10.78 6.84
C VAL A 25 -1.16 -10.74 6.04
N SER A 26 -1.52 -9.61 5.45
CA SER A 26 -2.62 -9.64 4.48
C SER A 26 -2.14 -10.23 3.15
N ALA A 27 -3.02 -10.92 2.44
CA ALA A 27 -2.73 -11.47 1.11
C ALA A 27 -2.57 -10.38 0.03
N VAL A 28 -2.93 -9.13 0.36
CA VAL A 28 -2.92 -7.98 -0.56
C VAL A 28 -1.81 -6.98 -0.26
N GLU A 29 -0.82 -7.38 0.52
CA GLU A 29 0.35 -6.57 0.83
C GLU A 29 1.19 -6.23 -0.42
N HIS A 30 1.93 -5.12 -0.31
CA HIS A 30 2.95 -4.81 -1.30
C HIS A 30 3.97 -5.95 -1.43
N PRO A 31 4.52 -6.23 -2.63
CA PRO A 31 5.50 -7.31 -2.83
C PRO A 31 6.67 -7.33 -1.85
N SER A 32 7.13 -6.17 -1.33
CA SER A 32 8.21 -6.12 -0.35
C SER A 32 7.84 -6.68 1.03
N VAL A 33 6.56 -6.69 1.41
CA VAL A 33 6.06 -7.37 2.61
C VAL A 33 5.80 -8.84 2.31
N ARG A 34 5.04 -9.12 1.24
CA ARG A 34 4.66 -10.49 0.90
C ARG A 34 5.87 -11.38 0.65
N LYS A 35 6.85 -10.93 -0.15
CA LYS A 35 8.07 -11.71 -0.42
C LYS A 35 8.96 -11.87 0.82
N SER A 36 8.96 -10.89 1.74
CA SER A 36 9.65 -11.04 3.01
C SER A 36 8.97 -12.09 3.90
N ALA A 37 7.63 -12.14 3.91
CA ALA A 37 6.88 -13.17 4.62
C ALA A 37 7.13 -14.56 3.99
N GLU A 38 7.06 -14.69 2.65
CA GLU A 38 7.39 -15.92 1.91
C GLU A 38 8.84 -16.41 2.22
N PHE A 39 9.78 -15.48 2.37
CA PHE A 39 11.15 -15.82 2.75
C PHE A 39 11.22 -16.35 4.20
N LEU A 40 10.54 -15.74 5.15
CA LEU A 40 10.49 -16.24 6.52
C LEU A 40 9.82 -17.62 6.62
N GLU A 41 8.80 -17.88 5.79
CA GLU A 41 8.18 -19.20 5.70
C GLU A 41 9.21 -20.27 5.27
N GLN A 42 10.07 -19.97 4.28
CA GLN A 42 11.17 -20.85 3.87
C GLN A 42 12.21 -21.04 4.98
N GLU A 43 12.39 -20.04 5.84
CA GLU A 43 13.27 -20.09 7.01
C GLU A 43 12.63 -20.82 8.22
N GLY A 44 11.38 -21.32 8.09
CA GLY A 44 10.71 -22.16 9.07
C GLY A 44 9.81 -21.41 10.07
N PHE A 45 9.38 -20.19 9.76
CA PHE A 45 8.26 -19.55 10.42
C PHE A 45 6.94 -20.06 9.82
N ASP A 46 5.88 -20.13 10.62
CA ASP A 46 4.53 -20.32 10.10
C ASP A 46 3.98 -18.97 9.62
N VAL A 47 3.35 -18.92 8.43
CA VAL A 47 2.77 -17.69 7.91
C VAL A 47 1.30 -17.87 7.58
N THR A 48 0.45 -17.01 8.13
CA THR A 48 -0.97 -16.90 7.76
C THR A 48 -1.16 -15.68 6.85
N TYR A 49 -1.66 -15.93 5.65
CA TYR A 49 -2.06 -14.90 4.69
C TYR A 49 -3.56 -14.66 4.81
N LEU A 50 -3.98 -13.54 5.39
CA LEU A 50 -5.39 -13.18 5.54
C LEU A 50 -5.96 -12.72 4.20
N ALA A 51 -6.98 -13.42 3.73
CA ALA A 51 -7.70 -13.00 2.53
C ALA A 51 -8.51 -11.72 2.81
N PRO A 52 -8.53 -10.76 1.88
CA PRO A 52 -9.37 -9.58 2.01
C PRO A 52 -10.84 -9.95 1.81
N ASN A 53 -11.73 -9.14 2.35
CA ASN A 53 -13.14 -9.16 1.98
C ASN A 53 -13.34 -8.53 0.57
N ARG A 54 -14.57 -8.54 0.06
CA ARG A 54 -14.88 -7.94 -1.26
C ARG A 54 -14.69 -6.42 -1.32
N GLU A 55 -14.59 -5.77 -0.18
CA GLU A 55 -14.29 -4.34 -0.06
C GLU A 55 -12.78 -4.04 -0.08
N GLY A 56 -11.96 -5.09 -0.11
CA GLY A 56 -10.49 -5.00 -0.19
C GLY A 56 -9.82 -4.76 1.15
N SER A 57 -10.55 -4.87 2.27
CA SER A 57 -10.03 -4.73 3.64
C SER A 57 -9.94 -6.08 4.36
N ILE A 58 -9.37 -6.07 5.56
CA ILE A 58 -9.33 -7.22 6.47
C ILE A 58 -10.23 -6.92 7.68
N ASP A 59 -11.06 -7.88 8.05
CA ASP A 59 -11.84 -7.75 9.26
C ASP A 59 -10.97 -7.97 10.51
N VAL A 60 -11.10 -7.14 11.53
CA VAL A 60 -10.37 -7.29 12.81
C VAL A 60 -10.57 -8.68 13.41
N SER A 61 -11.78 -9.22 13.30
CA SER A 61 -12.10 -10.57 13.78
C SER A 61 -11.33 -11.68 13.04
N ALA A 62 -10.88 -11.43 11.80
CA ALA A 62 -10.03 -12.37 11.08
C ALA A 62 -8.60 -12.38 11.64
N VAL A 63 -8.08 -11.21 12.03
CA VAL A 63 -6.79 -11.11 12.73
C VAL A 63 -6.90 -11.82 14.09
N GLU A 64 -7.93 -11.52 14.88
CA GLU A 64 -8.16 -12.12 16.19
C GLU A 64 -8.20 -13.66 16.14
N LYS A 65 -8.93 -14.22 15.16
CA LYS A 65 -9.02 -15.69 14.97
C LYS A 65 -7.71 -16.34 14.51
N ALA A 66 -6.85 -15.59 13.82
CA ALA A 66 -5.57 -16.07 13.36
C ALA A 66 -4.46 -15.97 14.42
N LEU A 67 -4.66 -15.15 15.48
CA LEU A 67 -3.69 -15.01 16.56
C LEU A 67 -3.45 -16.33 17.29
N ARG A 68 -2.20 -16.59 17.61
CA ARG A 68 -1.72 -17.74 18.37
C ARG A 68 -0.78 -17.26 19.48
N GLU A 69 -0.55 -18.07 20.49
CA GLU A 69 0.41 -17.76 21.57
C GLU A 69 1.84 -17.51 21.05
N ASP A 70 2.20 -18.16 19.94
CA ASP A 70 3.51 -18.01 19.28
C ASP A 70 3.48 -17.00 18.13
N THR A 71 2.43 -16.17 17.98
CA THR A 71 2.42 -15.11 16.96
C THR A 71 3.46 -14.03 17.32
N ARG A 72 4.39 -13.76 16.40
CA ARG A 72 5.51 -12.84 16.58
C ARG A 72 5.29 -11.50 15.91
N LEU A 73 4.62 -11.50 14.76
CA LEU A 73 4.37 -10.31 13.96
C LEU A 73 2.99 -10.38 13.31
N VAL A 74 2.26 -9.27 13.38
CA VAL A 74 1.15 -8.95 12.48
C VAL A 74 1.62 -7.82 11.58
N SER A 75 1.51 -7.97 10.26
CA SER A 75 1.89 -6.94 9.28
C SER A 75 0.75 -6.70 8.31
N ILE A 76 0.07 -5.56 8.48
CA ILE A 76 -1.10 -5.15 7.69
C ILE A 76 -0.88 -3.72 7.22
N MET A 77 -0.98 -3.50 5.90
CA MET A 77 -0.82 -2.17 5.32
C MET A 77 -1.94 -1.21 5.74
N THR A 78 -1.67 0.08 5.80
CA THR A 78 -2.69 1.09 6.14
C THR A 78 -3.67 1.31 4.99
N VAL A 79 -3.14 1.45 3.76
CA VAL A 79 -3.91 1.70 2.53
C VAL A 79 -3.36 0.85 1.40
N ASN A 80 -4.24 0.14 0.70
CA ASN A 80 -3.83 -0.67 -0.44
C ASN A 80 -3.45 0.20 -1.65
N ASN A 81 -2.30 -0.10 -2.22
CA ASN A 81 -1.72 0.67 -3.34
C ASN A 81 -2.41 0.45 -4.70
N GLU A 82 -3.29 -0.53 -4.82
CA GLU A 82 -4.02 -0.82 -6.06
C GLU A 82 -5.48 -0.38 -6.00
N THR A 83 -6.15 -0.58 -4.88
CA THR A 83 -7.58 -0.28 -4.72
C THR A 83 -7.85 0.98 -3.91
N GLY A 84 -6.89 1.46 -3.13
CA GLY A 84 -7.07 2.54 -2.18
C GLY A 84 -7.87 2.14 -0.94
N ALA A 85 -8.22 0.86 -0.77
CA ALA A 85 -8.94 0.37 0.40
C ALA A 85 -8.15 0.63 1.68
N ARG A 86 -8.83 1.12 2.72
CA ARG A 86 -8.26 1.33 4.06
C ARG A 86 -8.43 0.10 4.92
N PHE A 87 -7.44 -0.11 5.79
CA PHE A 87 -7.43 -1.21 6.75
C PHE A 87 -7.67 -0.66 8.17
N PRO A 88 -8.27 -1.43 9.07
CA PRO A 88 -8.62 -1.01 10.43
C PRO A 88 -7.40 -1.07 11.36
N ILE A 89 -6.39 -0.22 11.09
CA ILE A 89 -5.07 -0.28 11.75
C ILE A 89 -5.18 0.06 13.25
N GLU A 90 -6.03 1.04 13.61
CA GLU A 90 -6.21 1.44 15.00
C GLU A 90 -6.89 0.34 15.83
N GLU A 91 -7.89 -0.31 15.26
CA GLU A 91 -8.60 -1.43 15.91
C GLU A 91 -7.68 -2.66 16.02
N ILE A 92 -6.83 -2.93 15.02
CA ILE A 92 -5.83 -3.99 15.10
C ILE A 92 -4.77 -3.66 16.14
N ALA A 93 -4.30 -2.41 16.22
CA ALA A 93 -3.36 -1.96 17.25
C ALA A 93 -3.95 -2.14 18.65
N ALA A 94 -5.22 -1.77 18.83
CA ALA A 94 -5.93 -1.98 20.10
C ALA A 94 -6.07 -3.47 20.47
N LEU A 95 -6.38 -4.34 19.50
CA LEU A 95 -6.45 -5.79 19.70
C LEU A 95 -5.11 -6.37 20.15
N LEU A 96 -3.99 -5.89 19.59
CA LEU A 96 -2.66 -6.43 19.84
C LEU A 96 -1.99 -5.87 21.11
N LYS A 97 -2.49 -4.79 21.68
CA LYS A 97 -1.89 -4.02 22.79
C LYS A 97 -1.52 -4.88 24.01
N GLU A 98 -2.32 -5.88 24.34
CA GLU A 98 -2.12 -6.76 25.49
C GLU A 98 -1.50 -8.10 25.10
N THR A 99 -0.94 -8.21 23.90
CA THR A 99 -0.27 -9.41 23.40
C THR A 99 1.24 -9.19 23.26
N PRO A 100 2.05 -10.25 23.25
CA PRO A 100 3.48 -10.14 22.97
C PRO A 100 3.80 -10.01 21.46
N THR A 101 2.80 -9.83 20.63
CA THR A 101 2.90 -9.76 19.16
C THR A 101 3.27 -8.36 18.71
N TYR A 102 4.32 -8.23 17.91
CA TYR A 102 4.68 -6.95 17.29
C TYR A 102 3.72 -6.60 16.15
N PHE A 103 3.41 -5.32 16.01
CA PHE A 103 2.57 -4.81 14.94
C PHE A 103 3.33 -3.90 13.97
N HIS A 104 3.34 -4.29 12.69
CA HIS A 104 3.89 -3.51 11.58
C HIS A 104 2.79 -3.06 10.63
N THR A 105 2.89 -1.83 10.17
CA THR A 105 2.08 -1.32 9.05
C THR A 105 2.94 -0.70 7.95
N ASP A 106 2.70 -1.12 6.70
CA ASP A 106 3.16 -0.39 5.52
C ASP A 106 2.23 0.79 5.29
N ALA A 107 2.70 1.98 5.66
CA ALA A 107 1.94 3.23 5.54
C ALA A 107 2.34 4.05 4.30
N VAL A 108 3.03 3.45 3.33
CA VAL A 108 3.56 4.15 2.15
C VAL A 108 2.48 4.89 1.37
N GLN A 109 1.26 4.38 1.32
CA GLN A 109 0.14 5.03 0.61
C GLN A 109 -0.69 5.98 1.48
N ALA A 110 -0.50 5.98 2.81
CA ALA A 110 -1.26 6.81 3.74
C ALA A 110 -0.43 7.95 4.32
N PHE A 111 0.88 7.74 4.50
CA PHE A 111 1.75 8.68 5.20
C PHE A 111 1.66 10.10 4.63
N ALA A 112 1.51 11.09 5.50
CA ALA A 112 1.29 12.51 5.26
C ALA A 112 -0.05 12.86 4.56
N GLN A 113 -0.67 11.92 3.82
CA GLN A 113 -1.98 12.13 3.18
C GLN A 113 -3.15 11.91 4.16
N GLU A 114 -2.91 11.12 5.20
CA GLU A 114 -3.86 10.85 6.29
C GLU A 114 -3.18 11.06 7.64
N GLU A 115 -3.96 11.27 8.68
CA GLU A 115 -3.45 11.19 10.05
C GLU A 115 -3.29 9.74 10.45
N ILE A 116 -2.13 9.42 11.02
CA ILE A 116 -1.84 8.08 11.51
C ILE A 116 -1.47 8.19 12.97
N ASN A 117 -2.29 7.59 13.84
CA ASN A 117 -1.93 7.40 15.24
C ASN A 117 -0.99 6.20 15.36
N VAL A 118 0.18 6.39 15.98
CA VAL A 118 1.17 5.33 16.16
C VAL A 118 1.02 4.58 17.49
N ASP A 119 -0.01 4.90 18.30
CA ASP A 119 -0.27 4.18 19.57
C ASP A 119 -0.60 2.70 19.28
N GLY A 120 0.18 1.80 19.85
CA GLY A 120 0.07 0.36 19.62
C GLY A 120 0.68 -0.15 18.31
N ILE A 121 1.37 0.72 17.55
CA ILE A 121 2.15 0.32 16.35
C ILE A 121 3.62 0.20 16.73
N ASP A 122 4.23 -0.97 16.47
CA ASP A 122 5.64 -1.19 16.72
C ASP A 122 6.54 -0.75 15.57
N TYR A 123 6.07 -0.92 14.33
CA TYR A 123 6.79 -0.49 13.13
C TYR A 123 5.86 0.17 12.12
N LEU A 124 6.31 1.28 11.57
CA LEU A 124 5.61 1.94 10.46
C LEU A 124 6.61 2.28 9.36
N THR A 125 6.34 1.79 8.15
CA THR A 125 7.16 2.06 6.98
C THR A 125 6.56 3.16 6.12
N ALA A 126 7.37 4.14 5.71
CA ALA A 126 6.98 5.21 4.79
C ALA A 126 7.97 5.40 3.66
N SER A 127 7.52 6.02 2.56
CA SER A 127 8.34 6.28 1.37
C SER A 127 8.09 7.67 0.80
N GLY A 128 9.16 8.43 0.63
CA GLY A 128 9.06 9.83 0.23
C GLY A 128 8.49 10.06 -1.18
N HIS A 129 8.76 9.16 -2.14
CA HIS A 129 8.31 9.34 -3.52
C HIS A 129 6.78 9.31 -3.69
N LYS A 130 6.03 8.85 -2.70
CA LYS A 130 4.55 8.86 -2.69
C LYS A 130 3.97 10.19 -2.22
N ILE A 131 4.81 11.05 -1.69
CA ILE A 131 4.48 12.41 -1.23
C ILE A 131 5.36 13.47 -1.89
N TYR A 132 5.82 13.22 -3.12
CA TYR A 132 6.58 14.15 -3.97
C TYR A 132 8.01 14.46 -3.49
N ALA A 133 8.55 13.73 -2.52
CA ALA A 133 9.95 13.80 -2.14
C ALA A 133 10.85 13.13 -3.21
N PRO A 134 12.16 13.35 -3.19
CA PRO A 134 13.09 12.64 -4.06
C PRO A 134 12.94 11.12 -3.97
N LYS A 135 13.12 10.43 -5.10
CA LYS A 135 13.17 8.95 -5.10
C LYS A 135 14.39 8.48 -4.33
N GLY A 136 14.28 7.37 -3.61
CA GLY A 136 15.39 6.77 -2.85
C GLY A 136 15.43 7.16 -1.37
N ILE A 137 14.49 7.99 -0.88
CA ILE A 137 14.35 8.32 0.54
C ILE A 137 13.03 7.80 1.10
N GLY A 138 13.03 7.40 2.36
CA GLY A 138 11.91 6.99 3.17
C GLY A 138 12.38 6.79 4.61
N PHE A 139 11.53 6.30 5.48
CA PHE A 139 11.90 5.99 6.85
C PHE A 139 11.14 4.80 7.40
N LEU A 140 11.67 4.25 8.46
CA LEU A 140 11.02 3.29 9.34
C LEU A 140 10.89 3.92 10.73
N TYR A 141 9.65 4.06 11.21
CA TYR A 141 9.39 4.29 12.63
C TYR A 141 9.43 2.96 13.37
N LYS A 142 9.99 2.95 14.56
CA LYS A 142 9.89 1.83 15.50
C LYS A 142 9.53 2.31 16.90
N SER A 143 8.70 1.56 17.61
CA SER A 143 8.45 1.77 19.04
C SER A 143 9.73 1.53 19.84
N LYS A 144 9.80 2.09 21.06
CA LYS A 144 11.02 2.01 21.88
C LYS A 144 11.50 0.58 22.09
N ASP A 145 10.58 -0.34 22.35
CA ASP A 145 10.89 -1.70 22.78
C ASP A 145 10.91 -2.72 21.62
N ALA A 146 10.49 -2.31 20.41
CA ALA A 146 10.54 -3.17 19.24
C ALA A 146 12.00 -3.50 18.84
N PRO A 147 12.34 -4.77 18.59
CA PRO A 147 13.69 -5.15 18.17
C PRO A 147 14.03 -4.61 16.78
N ILE A 148 15.29 -4.24 16.57
CA ILE A 148 15.83 -3.86 15.27
C ILE A 148 17.20 -4.51 15.07
N HIS A 149 17.37 -5.19 13.95
CA HIS A 149 18.63 -5.83 13.57
C HIS A 149 19.08 -5.29 12.21
N ALA A 150 20.24 -4.62 12.18
CA ALA A 150 20.73 -3.93 10.99
C ALA A 150 20.80 -4.87 9.77
N LEU A 151 20.03 -4.57 8.75
CA LEU A 151 20.09 -5.23 7.43
C LEU A 151 21.36 -4.82 6.69
N ILE A 152 21.66 -3.51 6.69
CA ILE A 152 22.88 -2.95 6.10
C ILE A 152 23.89 -2.72 7.22
N LYS A 153 24.97 -3.51 7.24
CA LYS A 153 25.99 -3.52 8.28
C LYS A 153 27.17 -2.61 7.90
N GLY A 154 27.77 -1.92 8.88
CA GLY A 154 28.91 -1.01 8.65
C GLY A 154 29.14 -0.05 9.79
N GLY A 155 29.20 1.26 9.52
CA GLY A 155 29.38 2.31 10.52
C GLY A 155 28.17 2.48 11.45
N GLY A 156 28.33 3.38 12.44
CA GLY A 156 27.33 3.60 13.50
C GLY A 156 26.21 4.59 13.15
N GLN A 157 25.98 4.88 11.86
CA GLN A 157 24.90 5.76 11.41
C GLN A 157 23.53 5.22 11.82
N GLU A 158 22.54 6.08 11.92
CA GLU A 158 21.18 5.73 12.38
C GLU A 158 21.22 4.90 13.68
N LEU A 159 22.03 5.33 14.64
CA LEU A 159 22.21 4.63 15.93
C LEU A 159 22.71 3.16 15.79
N GLY A 160 23.39 2.86 14.68
CA GLY A 160 23.85 1.50 14.35
C GLY A 160 22.79 0.62 13.69
N PHE A 161 21.59 1.13 13.46
CA PHE A 161 20.49 0.36 12.85
C PHE A 161 20.58 0.32 11.32
N ARG A 162 21.27 1.29 10.71
CA ARG A 162 21.43 1.33 9.25
C ARG A 162 22.73 2.07 8.90
N ALA A 163 23.73 1.34 8.48
CA ALA A 163 25.02 1.91 8.12
C ALA A 163 25.01 2.70 6.81
N GLY A 164 25.99 3.54 6.61
CA GLY A 164 26.18 4.38 5.44
C GLY A 164 25.86 5.85 5.73
N THR A 165 26.63 6.75 5.11
CA THR A 165 26.50 8.20 5.30
C THR A 165 25.07 8.65 5.00
N GLU A 166 24.51 9.47 5.87
CA GLU A 166 23.14 10.00 5.75
C GLU A 166 23.03 10.89 4.52
N ASN A 167 21.98 10.68 3.73
CA ASN A 167 21.68 11.48 2.55
C ASN A 167 20.95 12.77 2.95
N VAL A 168 21.68 13.71 3.57
CA VAL A 168 21.13 14.96 4.10
C VAL A 168 20.31 15.75 3.06
N PRO A 169 20.75 15.89 1.78
CA PRO A 169 19.92 16.57 0.79
C PRO A 169 18.54 15.93 0.58
N TYR A 170 18.47 14.58 0.60
CA TYR A 170 17.20 13.88 0.42
C TYR A 170 16.34 13.90 1.70
N ILE A 171 16.97 13.91 2.87
CA ILE A 171 16.28 14.09 4.15
C ILE A 171 15.57 15.45 4.18
N LEU A 172 16.27 16.52 3.80
CA LEU A 172 15.67 17.86 3.70
C LEU A 172 14.56 17.92 2.63
N GLY A 173 14.77 17.22 1.50
CA GLY A 173 13.73 17.09 0.47
C GLY A 173 12.48 16.34 0.98
N LEU A 174 12.65 15.30 1.79
CA LEU A 174 11.56 14.59 2.45
C LEU A 174 10.82 15.49 3.46
N GLU A 175 11.56 16.19 4.31
CA GLU A 175 10.98 17.15 5.25
C GLU A 175 10.11 18.19 4.53
N LYS A 176 10.63 18.79 3.45
CA LYS A 176 9.88 19.78 2.66
C LYS A 176 8.63 19.19 2.03
N ALA A 177 8.70 17.98 1.52
CA ALA A 177 7.55 17.30 0.94
C ALA A 177 6.47 17.01 2.00
N ILE A 178 6.86 16.55 3.19
CA ILE A 178 5.94 16.35 4.32
C ILE A 178 5.22 17.65 4.66
N GLN A 179 5.97 18.76 4.82
CA GLN A 179 5.39 20.07 5.12
C GLN A 179 4.36 20.51 4.07
N ILE A 180 4.67 20.33 2.78
CA ILE A 180 3.76 20.69 1.70
C ILE A 180 2.48 19.86 1.75
N VAL A 181 2.59 18.53 1.85
CA VAL A 181 1.42 17.64 1.82
C VAL A 181 0.56 17.83 3.07
N VAL A 182 1.17 17.92 4.26
CA VAL A 182 0.43 18.08 5.52
C VAL A 182 -0.30 19.44 5.56
N ASN A 183 0.34 20.52 5.10
CA ASN A 183 -0.28 21.85 5.11
C ASN A 183 -1.43 22.02 4.09
N ASN A 184 -1.48 21.15 3.06
CA ASN A 184 -2.52 21.19 2.03
C ASN A 184 -3.39 19.92 2.03
N ARG A 185 -3.35 19.14 3.10
CA ARG A 185 -4.00 17.81 3.14
C ARG A 185 -5.48 17.88 2.82
N ASP A 186 -6.22 18.74 3.50
CA ASP A 186 -7.68 18.82 3.36
C ASP A 186 -8.08 19.26 1.95
N ASP A 187 -7.38 20.24 1.38
CA ASP A 187 -7.59 20.71 0.02
C ASP A 187 -7.26 19.61 -1.02
N LEU A 188 -6.21 18.83 -0.79
CA LEU A 188 -5.84 17.71 -1.65
C LEU A 188 -6.89 16.60 -1.59
N VAL A 189 -7.34 16.23 -0.41
CA VAL A 189 -8.40 15.22 -0.22
C VAL A 189 -9.67 15.65 -0.95
N GLN A 190 -10.11 16.89 -0.74
CA GLN A 190 -11.29 17.44 -1.43
C GLN A 190 -11.11 17.42 -2.94
N THR A 191 -9.96 17.87 -3.46
CA THR A 191 -9.65 17.86 -4.89
C THR A 191 -9.73 16.46 -5.48
N TYR A 192 -9.16 15.45 -4.81
CA TYR A 192 -9.19 14.08 -5.30
C TYR A 192 -10.60 13.47 -5.27
N GLU A 193 -11.42 13.81 -4.27
CA GLU A 193 -12.82 13.41 -4.21
C GLU A 193 -13.62 14.03 -5.35
N GLU A 194 -13.48 15.32 -5.60
CA GLU A 194 -14.13 16.01 -6.72
C GLU A 194 -13.70 15.43 -8.08
N LEU A 195 -12.42 15.09 -8.26
CA LEU A 195 -11.91 14.46 -9.48
C LEU A 195 -12.51 13.06 -9.67
N ARG A 196 -12.65 12.28 -8.60
CA ARG A 196 -13.28 10.96 -8.65
C ARG A 196 -14.77 11.06 -9.01
N GLU A 197 -15.49 12.01 -8.40
CA GLU A 197 -16.89 12.24 -8.73
C GLU A 197 -17.05 12.69 -10.20
N TYR A 198 -16.18 13.58 -10.67
CA TYR A 198 -16.15 13.99 -12.05
C TYR A 198 -15.90 12.83 -13.02
N LEU A 199 -14.93 11.96 -12.69
CA LEU A 199 -14.65 10.74 -13.46
C LEU A 199 -15.88 9.85 -13.58
N VAL A 200 -16.59 9.59 -12.48
CA VAL A 200 -17.82 8.79 -12.44
C VAL A 200 -18.90 9.43 -13.33
N ALA A 201 -19.10 10.75 -13.22
CA ALA A 201 -20.05 11.48 -14.05
C ALA A 201 -19.72 11.39 -15.55
N ARG A 202 -18.43 11.53 -15.92
CA ARG A 202 -17.98 11.46 -17.33
C ARG A 202 -18.15 10.06 -17.91
N LEU A 203 -17.80 9.01 -17.17
CA LEU A 203 -18.00 7.61 -17.59
C LEU A 203 -19.49 7.31 -17.80
N THR A 204 -20.34 7.77 -16.88
CA THR A 204 -21.80 7.61 -16.98
C THR A 204 -22.37 8.38 -18.18
N GLN A 205 -21.93 9.62 -18.40
CA GLN A 205 -22.38 10.44 -19.55
C GLN A 205 -22.04 9.79 -20.90
N LYS A 206 -20.92 9.08 -20.96
CA LYS A 206 -20.46 8.37 -22.16
C LYS A 206 -21.05 6.95 -22.29
N ASP A 207 -21.96 6.55 -21.40
CA ASP A 207 -22.58 5.22 -21.36
C ASP A 207 -21.53 4.08 -21.30
N ILE A 208 -20.43 4.33 -20.58
CA ILE A 208 -19.39 3.33 -20.33
C ILE A 208 -19.79 2.48 -19.12
N ALA A 209 -19.92 1.17 -19.32
CA ALA A 209 -20.21 0.25 -18.22
C ALA A 209 -18.98 0.04 -17.34
N PHE A 210 -19.08 0.40 -16.05
CA PHE A 210 -17.97 0.26 -15.09
C PHE A 210 -18.46 -0.06 -13.68
N GLU A 211 -17.53 -0.52 -12.84
CA GLU A 211 -17.66 -0.57 -11.38
C GLU A 211 -16.36 -0.09 -10.74
N ILE A 212 -16.43 0.50 -9.54
CA ILE A 212 -15.25 0.80 -8.72
C ILE A 212 -14.98 -0.40 -7.83
N ASN A 213 -13.78 -0.99 -7.94
CA ASN A 213 -13.39 -2.13 -7.13
C ASN A 213 -13.26 -1.77 -5.64
N GLY A 214 -13.78 -2.65 -4.77
CA GLY A 214 -13.69 -2.52 -3.32
C GLY A 214 -14.64 -1.49 -2.68
N LEU A 215 -15.70 -1.02 -3.37
CA LEU A 215 -16.77 -0.26 -2.70
C LEU A 215 -17.68 -1.22 -1.89
N PRO A 216 -18.28 -0.75 -0.77
CA PRO A 216 -18.34 0.62 -0.25
C PRO A 216 -17.25 1.03 0.75
N ASN A 217 -16.16 0.28 0.94
CA ASN A 217 -15.09 0.63 1.88
C ASN A 217 -14.64 2.10 1.71
N PRO A 218 -14.43 2.86 2.81
CA PRO A 218 -13.75 4.14 2.76
C PRO A 218 -12.40 4.00 2.05
N LYS A 219 -12.16 4.84 1.05
CA LYS A 219 -10.96 4.74 0.22
C LYS A 219 -10.10 5.97 0.37
N ASN A 220 -8.80 5.76 0.27
CA ASN A 220 -7.90 6.88 0.02
C ASN A 220 -8.28 7.50 -1.34
N PRO A 221 -8.65 8.79 -1.40
CA PRO A 221 -9.29 9.39 -2.57
C PRO A 221 -8.37 9.49 -3.79
N HIS A 222 -7.04 9.46 -3.63
CA HIS A 222 -6.10 9.58 -4.75
C HIS A 222 -5.97 8.29 -5.59
N ILE A 223 -6.53 7.16 -5.14
CA ILE A 223 -6.51 5.89 -5.88
C ILE A 223 -7.93 5.49 -6.27
N CYS A 224 -8.13 5.24 -7.56
CA CYS A 224 -9.38 4.73 -8.10
C CYS A 224 -9.10 3.49 -8.96
N ASN A 225 -9.59 2.33 -8.54
CA ASN A 225 -9.50 1.09 -9.31
C ASN A 225 -10.83 0.83 -9.98
N LEU A 226 -10.84 0.80 -11.33
CA LEU A 226 -12.03 0.68 -12.16
C LEU A 226 -12.06 -0.67 -12.87
N TRP A 227 -13.14 -1.40 -12.76
CA TRP A 227 -13.50 -2.44 -13.71
C TRP A 227 -14.26 -1.83 -14.88
N LEU A 228 -13.64 -1.75 -16.05
CA LEU A 228 -14.26 -1.27 -17.32
C LEU A 228 -14.82 -2.46 -18.07
N LYS A 229 -16.11 -2.75 -17.89
CA LYS A 229 -16.77 -3.96 -18.42
C LYS A 229 -16.65 -4.09 -19.94
N GLY A 230 -16.13 -5.24 -20.38
CA GLY A 230 -15.91 -5.54 -21.79
C GLY A 230 -14.68 -4.86 -22.42
N ARG A 231 -13.80 -4.23 -21.61
CA ARG A 231 -12.59 -3.52 -22.07
C ARG A 231 -11.35 -4.12 -21.42
N LYS A 232 -10.54 -4.84 -22.17
CA LYS A 232 -9.30 -5.42 -21.66
C LYS A 232 -8.34 -4.33 -21.18
N ALA A 233 -7.80 -4.48 -19.97
CA ALA A 233 -6.83 -3.54 -19.40
C ALA A 233 -5.63 -3.31 -20.32
N THR A 234 -5.13 -4.34 -20.99
CA THR A 234 -4.03 -4.25 -21.96
C THR A 234 -4.35 -3.27 -23.10
N GLN A 235 -5.55 -3.34 -23.68
CA GLN A 235 -5.98 -2.44 -24.73
C GLN A 235 -6.18 -1.02 -24.22
N THR A 236 -6.83 -0.89 -23.04
CA THR A 236 -7.05 0.40 -22.38
C THR A 236 -5.72 1.12 -22.13
N LEU A 237 -4.70 0.41 -21.64
CA LEU A 237 -3.35 0.98 -21.44
C LEU A 237 -2.75 1.50 -22.73
N ILE A 238 -2.78 0.70 -23.80
CA ILE A 238 -2.20 1.08 -25.10
C ILE A 238 -2.91 2.30 -25.70
N PHE A 239 -4.24 2.33 -25.69
CA PHE A 239 -5.00 3.46 -26.25
C PHE A 239 -4.80 4.75 -25.45
N ASN A 240 -4.66 4.64 -24.14
CA ASN A 240 -4.37 5.80 -23.30
C ASN A 240 -2.94 6.31 -23.52
N ASP A 241 -1.94 5.41 -23.60
CA ASP A 241 -0.54 5.77 -23.85
C ASP A 241 -0.36 6.49 -25.21
N LEU A 242 -1.08 6.06 -26.25
CA LEU A 242 -1.08 6.72 -27.57
C LEU A 242 -1.68 8.15 -27.54
N LYS A 243 -2.35 8.52 -26.47
CA LYS A 243 -2.94 9.87 -26.23
C LYS A 243 -2.26 10.59 -25.08
N ASP A 244 -1.05 10.18 -24.70
CA ASP A 244 -0.26 10.75 -23.60
C ASP A 244 -0.96 10.69 -22.22
N VAL A 245 -1.87 9.71 -22.02
CA VAL A 245 -2.55 9.47 -20.74
C VAL A 245 -1.96 8.25 -20.07
N SER A 246 -1.33 8.44 -18.93
CA SER A 246 -0.71 7.37 -18.15
C SER A 246 -1.68 6.76 -17.15
N VAL A 247 -2.02 5.49 -17.32
CA VAL A 247 -2.80 4.68 -16.38
C VAL A 247 -2.09 3.36 -16.09
N SER A 248 -2.56 2.59 -15.12
CA SER A 248 -1.88 1.35 -14.70
C SER A 248 -2.88 0.20 -14.58
N ALA A 249 -2.45 -1.03 -14.93
CA ALA A 249 -3.16 -2.25 -14.58
C ALA A 249 -2.41 -2.93 -13.43
N GLY A 250 -3.03 -3.01 -12.26
CA GLY A 250 -2.41 -3.57 -11.06
C GLY A 250 -1.28 -2.70 -10.49
N SER A 251 -0.22 -3.31 -9.97
CA SER A 251 0.94 -2.58 -9.49
C SER A 251 1.78 -2.03 -10.66
N ALA A 252 2.10 -0.74 -10.62
CA ALA A 252 2.94 -0.07 -11.64
C ALA A 252 4.39 -0.63 -11.73
N CYS A 253 4.79 -1.54 -10.83
CA CYS A 253 6.14 -2.08 -10.76
C CYS A 253 6.41 -3.27 -11.68
N SER A 254 5.40 -3.82 -12.36
CA SER A 254 5.56 -4.90 -13.35
C SER A 254 5.80 -4.33 -14.75
N ALA A 255 6.97 -3.73 -14.95
CA ALA A 255 7.37 -3.20 -16.26
C ALA A 255 7.44 -4.31 -17.30
N GLY A 256 6.61 -4.22 -18.35
CA GLY A 256 6.72 -5.00 -19.57
C GLY A 256 5.72 -6.13 -19.81
N SER A 257 4.92 -6.53 -18.80
CA SER A 257 3.79 -7.45 -19.03
C SER A 257 2.61 -7.08 -18.11
N VAL A 258 1.41 -7.03 -18.67
CA VAL A 258 0.19 -6.87 -17.88
C VAL A 258 -0.07 -8.21 -17.19
N GLN A 259 0.37 -8.33 -15.94
CA GLN A 259 0.05 -9.47 -15.09
C GLN A 259 -1.26 -9.20 -14.36
N ILE A 260 -2.05 -10.25 -14.17
CA ILE A 260 -3.25 -10.19 -13.32
C ILE A 260 -2.85 -9.73 -11.92
N SER A 261 -3.57 -8.75 -11.39
CA SER A 261 -3.32 -8.22 -10.06
C SER A 261 -3.54 -9.29 -8.98
N PRO A 262 -2.54 -9.58 -8.14
CA PRO A 262 -2.72 -10.48 -7.02
C PRO A 262 -3.73 -9.95 -5.99
N VAL A 263 -3.86 -8.62 -5.88
CA VAL A 263 -4.83 -7.95 -5.00
C VAL A 263 -6.25 -8.24 -5.48
N LEU A 264 -6.53 -7.96 -6.77
CA LEU A 264 -7.86 -8.23 -7.33
C LEU A 264 -8.17 -9.73 -7.37
N SER A 265 -7.17 -10.59 -7.63
CA SER A 265 -7.35 -12.06 -7.57
C SER A 265 -7.74 -12.53 -6.18
N ALA A 266 -7.18 -11.94 -5.13
CA ALA A 266 -7.56 -12.26 -3.76
C ALA A 266 -8.96 -11.73 -3.39
N MET A 267 -9.38 -10.58 -3.94
CA MET A 267 -10.70 -9.98 -3.71
C MET A 267 -11.82 -10.67 -4.50
N TYR A 268 -11.54 -11.08 -5.74
CA TYR A 268 -12.52 -11.54 -6.73
C TYR A 268 -12.05 -12.81 -7.45
N PRO A 269 -11.81 -13.93 -6.74
CA PRO A 269 -11.16 -15.12 -7.29
C PRO A 269 -11.93 -15.74 -8.46
N ASP A 270 -13.26 -15.60 -8.50
CA ASP A 270 -14.15 -16.20 -9.50
C ASP A 270 -14.57 -15.24 -10.63
N GLU A 271 -14.03 -13.99 -10.67
CA GLU A 271 -14.46 -12.95 -11.60
C GLU A 271 -13.36 -12.64 -12.64
N SER A 272 -13.02 -13.62 -13.51
CA SER A 272 -11.92 -13.50 -14.48
C SER A 272 -12.01 -12.24 -15.37
N SER A 273 -13.21 -11.86 -15.84
CA SER A 273 -13.41 -10.64 -16.61
C SER A 273 -13.00 -9.40 -15.83
N ARG A 274 -13.37 -9.32 -14.54
CA ARG A 274 -12.97 -8.20 -13.66
C ARG A 274 -11.45 -8.11 -13.53
N LEU A 275 -10.78 -9.25 -13.39
CA LEU A 275 -9.31 -9.28 -13.27
C LEU A 275 -8.59 -8.78 -14.52
N GLU A 276 -9.12 -9.09 -15.71
CA GLU A 276 -8.53 -8.74 -16.99
C GLU A 276 -8.92 -7.34 -17.49
N GLU A 277 -9.99 -6.76 -16.96
CA GLU A 277 -10.61 -5.52 -17.41
C GLU A 277 -10.48 -4.38 -16.40
N SER A 278 -9.76 -4.59 -15.28
CA SER A 278 -9.57 -3.58 -14.27
C SER A 278 -8.29 -2.77 -14.49
N ILE A 279 -8.39 -1.47 -14.29
CA ILE A 279 -7.30 -0.52 -14.33
C ILE A 279 -7.28 0.34 -13.07
N ARG A 280 -6.12 0.92 -12.76
CA ARG A 280 -5.96 1.87 -11.67
C ARG A 280 -5.64 3.25 -12.21
N LEU A 281 -6.42 4.24 -11.79
CA LEU A 281 -6.10 5.64 -11.88
C LEU A 281 -5.54 6.13 -10.55
N SER A 282 -4.59 7.06 -10.60
CA SER A 282 -4.01 7.68 -9.42
C SER A 282 -3.94 9.18 -9.63
N PHE A 283 -4.62 9.94 -8.80
CA PHE A 283 -4.60 11.40 -8.84
C PHE A 283 -3.39 11.94 -8.09
N GLY A 284 -2.86 13.04 -8.55
CA GLY A 284 -1.75 13.75 -7.93
C GLY A 284 -2.04 15.23 -7.78
N MET A 285 -1.13 15.98 -7.13
CA MET A 285 -1.28 17.43 -6.89
C MET A 285 -1.51 18.26 -8.16
N GLY A 286 -1.11 17.74 -9.33
CA GLY A 286 -1.32 18.42 -10.61
C GLY A 286 -2.45 17.86 -11.45
N SER A 287 -3.20 16.89 -10.95
CA SER A 287 -4.32 16.29 -11.71
C SER A 287 -5.48 17.26 -11.88
N THR A 288 -6.07 17.27 -13.07
CA THR A 288 -7.11 18.19 -13.49
C THR A 288 -8.33 17.45 -14.06
N ARG A 289 -9.43 18.17 -14.31
CA ARG A 289 -10.59 17.62 -15.02
C ARG A 289 -10.28 17.31 -16.49
N GLU A 290 -9.39 18.08 -17.10
CA GLU A 290 -8.90 17.88 -18.46
C GLU A 290 -8.16 16.54 -18.61
N ASP A 291 -7.41 16.12 -17.59
CA ASP A 291 -6.77 14.79 -17.58
C ASP A 291 -7.81 13.66 -17.56
N ILE A 292 -8.91 13.86 -16.82
CA ILE A 292 -10.03 12.91 -16.79
C ILE A 292 -10.75 12.88 -18.13
N ASP A 293 -11.00 14.04 -18.75
CA ASP A 293 -11.60 14.10 -20.07
C ASP A 293 -10.75 13.39 -21.11
N ALA A 294 -9.43 13.61 -21.10
CA ALA A 294 -8.49 12.92 -21.98
C ALA A 294 -8.52 11.40 -21.75
N PHE A 295 -8.55 10.95 -20.50
CA PHE A 295 -8.70 9.53 -20.18
C PHE A 295 -10.00 8.94 -20.74
N VAL A 296 -11.14 9.58 -20.48
CA VAL A 296 -12.46 9.07 -20.91
C VAL A 296 -12.56 9.07 -22.43
N ASP A 297 -12.04 10.11 -23.11
CA ASP A 297 -12.04 10.19 -24.57
C ASP A 297 -11.03 9.20 -25.22
N ALA A 298 -10.05 8.71 -24.47
CA ALA A 298 -9.16 7.64 -24.92
C ALA A 298 -9.78 6.24 -24.85
N LEU A 299 -10.93 6.10 -24.22
CA LEU A 299 -11.67 4.83 -24.18
C LEU A 299 -12.51 4.56 -25.45
N TRP A 300 -12.51 5.49 -26.40
CA TRP A 300 -13.27 5.38 -27.70
C TRP A 300 -12.33 5.22 -28.89
#